data_b1c2454c7ebb3c89f88f3cb03fe32c54
#
_entry.id   b1c2454c7ebb3c89f88f3cb03fe32c54
#
_cell.length_a   1.000
_cell.length_b   1.000
_cell.length_c   1.000
_cell.angle_alpha   90.00
_cell.angle_beta   90.00
_cell.angle_gamma   90.00
#
_symmetry.space_group_name_H-M   'P 1'
#
loop_
_entity.id
_entity.type
_entity.pdbx_description
1 polymer ?
#
loop_
_entity_poly.entity_id
_entity_poly.type
_entity_poly.pdbx_seq_one_letter_code
_entity_poly.pdbx_strand_id
1 'polypeptide(L)'
;MKSPKHAVMLGVSYMPLEFDAGDSDDRQMKQLDDRDASAFLNLSYRYTGEWASFGAKISGDILGESNGILVDVNAAKRFQIQRLGITPMIGVTWSSSNFNDYYYGISAAESARSGLEEYEADSSLTHYARMVFDYSFNDHLSIWLEGSVRHLGSEVKDSPMVEDSVRLGFGGGVNWRF
;
A
#
# COMPACT_ATOMS: atom_id res chain seq x y z
N MET A 1 31.84 -2.84 -2.79
CA MET A 1 31.11 -3.68 -3.79
C MET A 1 30.04 -2.82 -4.45
N LYS A 2 29.97 -2.81 -5.79
CA LYS A 2 28.86 -2.14 -6.49
C LYS A 2 27.59 -2.97 -6.27
N SER A 3 26.50 -2.36 -5.81
CA SER A 3 25.18 -3.01 -5.75
C SER A 3 24.80 -3.59 -7.12
N PRO A 4 24.18 -4.77 -7.19
CA PRO A 4 23.72 -5.32 -8.46
C PRO A 4 22.71 -4.35 -9.09
N LYS A 5 22.84 -4.14 -10.40
CA LYS A 5 21.92 -3.27 -11.15
C LYS A 5 20.50 -3.84 -11.21
N HIS A 6 20.36 -5.14 -11.03
CA HIS A 6 19.10 -5.87 -11.09
C HIS A 6 18.93 -6.70 -9.82
N ALA A 7 17.76 -6.67 -9.22
CA ALA A 7 17.40 -7.50 -8.08
C ALA A 7 15.98 -8.06 -8.28
N VAL A 8 15.85 -9.36 -8.03
CA VAL A 8 14.55 -10.04 -7.94
C VAL A 8 14.40 -10.53 -6.51
N MET A 9 13.24 -10.30 -5.92
CA MET A 9 12.96 -10.71 -4.54
C MET A 9 11.61 -11.40 -4.48
N LEU A 10 11.55 -12.49 -3.73
CA LEU A 10 10.33 -13.16 -3.33
C LEU A 10 10.15 -12.96 -1.83
N GLY A 11 8.93 -12.68 -1.39
CA GLY A 11 8.65 -12.45 0.02
C GLY A 11 7.17 -12.54 0.34
N VAL A 12 6.87 -12.52 1.62
CA VAL A 12 5.50 -12.46 2.14
C VAL A 12 5.35 -11.17 2.92
N SER A 13 4.22 -10.50 2.76
CA SER A 13 3.85 -9.33 3.56
C SER A 13 2.48 -9.51 4.16
N TYR A 14 2.30 -9.03 5.39
CA TYR A 14 1.00 -8.87 6.02
C TYR A 14 0.45 -7.49 5.68
N MET A 15 -0.82 -7.42 5.32
CA MET A 15 -1.55 -6.18 5.03
C MET A 15 -2.64 -6.00 6.09
N PRO A 16 -2.43 -5.09 7.06
CA PRO A 16 -3.40 -4.80 8.12
C PRO A 16 -4.50 -3.86 7.59
N LEU A 17 -5.11 -4.21 6.46
CA LEU A 17 -6.29 -3.54 5.96
C LEU A 17 -7.47 -4.36 6.43
N GLU A 18 -8.16 -3.84 7.43
CA GLU A 18 -9.30 -4.48 8.07
C GLU A 18 -10.40 -3.45 8.31
N PHE A 19 -11.61 -3.90 8.40
CA PHE A 19 -12.77 -3.13 8.82
C PHE A 19 -13.57 -3.99 9.79
N ASP A 20 -13.77 -3.50 11.01
CA ASP A 20 -14.65 -4.09 12.02
C ASP A 20 -15.88 -3.19 12.16
N ALA A 21 -17.02 -3.72 11.77
CA ALA A 21 -18.29 -3.01 11.85
C ALA A 21 -18.64 -2.60 13.29
N GLY A 22 -18.22 -3.39 14.26
CA GLY A 22 -18.44 -3.12 15.69
C GLY A 22 -17.75 -1.86 16.19
N ASP A 23 -16.60 -1.52 15.60
CA ASP A 23 -15.78 -0.36 15.99
C ASP A 23 -16.22 0.95 15.32
N SER A 24 -17.10 0.90 14.31
CA SER A 24 -17.59 2.10 13.64
C SER A 24 -18.51 2.92 14.54
N ASP A 25 -18.44 4.25 14.47
CA ASP A 25 -19.42 5.16 15.11
C ASP A 25 -20.66 5.39 14.24
N ASP A 26 -20.58 5.10 12.95
CA ASP A 26 -21.69 5.24 12.00
C ASP A 26 -22.66 4.06 12.08
N ARG A 27 -23.97 4.37 12.15
CA ARG A 27 -25.02 3.35 12.30
C ARG A 27 -25.19 2.47 11.07
N GLN A 28 -24.94 2.98 9.90
CA GLN A 28 -25.05 2.25 8.64
C GLN A 28 -23.85 1.32 8.48
N MET A 29 -22.64 1.83 8.77
CA MET A 29 -21.41 1.05 8.75
C MET A 29 -21.44 -0.13 9.73
N LYS A 30 -22.08 0.02 10.89
CA LYS A 30 -22.31 -1.08 11.87
C LYS A 30 -23.12 -2.25 11.34
N GLN A 31 -23.76 -2.09 10.20
CA GLN A 31 -24.58 -3.13 9.59
C GLN A 31 -23.84 -3.85 8.44
N LEU A 32 -22.61 -3.45 8.14
CA LEU A 32 -21.78 -4.13 7.15
C LEU A 32 -21.15 -5.38 7.76
N ASP A 33 -20.63 -6.24 6.91
CA ASP A 33 -19.80 -7.37 7.32
C ASP A 33 -18.38 -6.90 7.60
N ASP A 34 -17.67 -7.61 8.46
CA ASP A 34 -16.26 -7.32 8.73
C ASP A 34 -15.40 -7.67 7.51
N ARG A 35 -14.25 -7.01 7.41
CA ARG A 35 -13.22 -7.27 6.39
C ARG A 35 -11.93 -7.59 7.10
N ASP A 36 -11.43 -8.80 6.89
CA ASP A 36 -10.23 -9.29 7.54
C ASP A 36 -8.95 -8.84 6.83
N ALA A 37 -7.92 -8.61 7.64
CA ALA A 37 -6.58 -8.39 7.13
C ALA A 37 -6.05 -9.65 6.45
N SER A 38 -5.19 -9.49 5.42
CA SER A 38 -4.66 -10.63 4.69
C SER A 38 -3.13 -10.62 4.57
N ALA A 39 -2.57 -11.75 4.12
CA ALA A 39 -1.18 -11.88 3.76
C ALA A 39 -1.02 -12.07 2.25
N PHE A 40 0.05 -11.49 1.70
CA PHE A 40 0.32 -11.48 0.27
C PHE A 40 1.68 -12.09 -0.04
N LEU A 41 1.71 -12.99 -1.03
CA LEU A 41 2.95 -13.42 -1.67
C LEU A 41 3.36 -12.35 -2.67
N ASN A 42 4.61 -11.92 -2.59
CA ASN A 42 5.14 -10.83 -3.40
C ASN A 42 6.30 -11.32 -4.28
N LEU A 43 6.23 -11.05 -5.56
CA LEU A 43 7.37 -11.10 -6.48
C LEU A 43 7.70 -9.68 -6.89
N SER A 44 8.92 -9.23 -6.63
CA SER A 44 9.36 -7.89 -6.99
C SER A 44 10.65 -7.90 -7.79
N TYR A 45 10.76 -6.94 -8.70
CA TYR A 45 11.93 -6.65 -9.49
C TYR A 45 12.34 -5.20 -9.29
N ARG A 46 13.65 -4.97 -9.15
CA ARG A 46 14.22 -3.62 -9.07
C ARG A 46 15.39 -3.48 -10.04
N TYR A 47 15.35 -2.42 -10.80
CA TYR A 47 16.49 -1.93 -11.59
C TYR A 47 17.08 -0.69 -10.93
N THR A 48 18.39 -0.68 -10.69
CA THR A 48 19.12 0.47 -10.14
C THR A 48 20.03 1.04 -11.24
N GLY A 49 19.59 2.11 -11.85
CA GLY A 49 20.36 2.88 -12.83
C GLY A 49 21.22 3.95 -12.18
N GLU A 50 21.98 4.69 -13.01
CA GLU A 50 22.82 5.80 -12.54
C GLU A 50 22.01 7.02 -12.10
N TRP A 51 20.84 7.25 -12.72
CA TRP A 51 20.00 8.42 -12.49
C TRP A 51 18.81 8.15 -11.55
N ALA A 52 18.23 6.97 -11.66
CA ALA A 52 17.07 6.57 -10.91
C ALA A 52 17.01 5.04 -10.77
N SER A 53 16.20 4.57 -9.83
CA SER A 53 15.79 3.17 -9.71
C SER A 53 14.34 3.02 -10.13
N PHE A 54 14.01 1.88 -10.72
CA PHE A 54 12.66 1.50 -11.12
C PHE A 54 12.30 0.19 -10.42
N GLY A 55 11.09 0.12 -9.88
CA GLY A 55 10.57 -1.06 -9.22
C GLY A 55 9.27 -1.52 -9.88
N ALA A 56 9.08 -2.83 -9.91
CA ALA A 56 7.81 -3.46 -10.20
C ALA A 56 7.56 -4.56 -9.17
N LYS A 57 6.31 -4.72 -8.73
CA LYS A 57 5.92 -5.75 -7.76
C LYS A 57 4.54 -6.27 -8.13
N ILE A 58 4.38 -7.58 -8.10
CA ILE A 58 3.07 -8.25 -8.12
C ILE A 58 2.87 -8.93 -6.77
N SER A 59 1.67 -8.81 -6.23
CA SER A 59 1.27 -9.38 -4.94
C SER A 59 -0.06 -10.11 -5.11
N GLY A 60 -0.15 -11.34 -4.62
CA GLY A 60 -1.37 -12.13 -4.61
C GLY A 60 -1.75 -12.50 -3.18
N ASP A 61 -3.01 -12.40 -2.86
CA ASP A 61 -3.58 -12.83 -1.58
C ASP A 61 -3.38 -14.33 -1.39
N ILE A 62 -2.82 -14.76 -0.25
CA ILE A 62 -2.54 -16.17 0.06
C ILE A 62 -3.37 -16.72 1.22
N LEU A 63 -4.11 -15.89 1.92
CA LEU A 63 -5.08 -16.34 2.92
C LEU A 63 -6.47 -16.55 2.32
N GLY A 64 -6.73 -15.97 1.15
CA GLY A 64 -7.97 -16.16 0.40
C GLY A 64 -9.10 -15.23 0.84
N GLU A 65 -8.80 -14.19 1.63
CA GLU A 65 -9.81 -13.23 2.09
C GLU A 65 -10.42 -12.47 0.91
N SER A 66 -9.58 -11.77 0.16
CA SER A 66 -10.02 -11.02 -1.02
C SER A 66 -9.84 -11.80 -2.33
N ASN A 67 -8.98 -12.81 -2.38
CA ASN A 67 -8.46 -13.42 -3.61
C ASN A 67 -7.88 -12.37 -4.58
N GLY A 68 -7.41 -11.26 -4.04
CA GLY A 68 -7.01 -10.07 -4.77
C GLY A 68 -5.58 -10.13 -5.30
N ILE A 69 -5.36 -9.36 -6.37
CA ILE A 69 -4.05 -9.14 -6.97
C ILE A 69 -3.74 -7.64 -6.95
N LEU A 70 -2.51 -7.29 -6.58
CA LEU A 70 -1.98 -5.93 -6.64
C LEU A 70 -0.76 -5.90 -7.56
N VAL A 71 -0.66 -4.89 -8.41
CA VAL A 71 0.52 -4.63 -9.23
C VAL A 71 1.00 -3.21 -8.96
N ASP A 72 2.25 -3.08 -8.52
CA ASP A 72 2.87 -1.78 -8.24
C ASP A 72 4.02 -1.52 -9.20
N VAL A 73 4.11 -0.30 -9.72
CA VAL A 73 5.27 0.20 -10.45
C VAL A 73 5.68 1.55 -9.89
N ASN A 74 6.98 1.75 -9.74
CA ASN A 74 7.51 2.97 -9.14
C ASN A 74 8.85 3.40 -9.72
N ALA A 75 9.16 4.68 -9.54
CA ALA A 75 10.45 5.26 -9.82
C ALA A 75 10.93 6.06 -8.60
N ALA A 76 12.22 5.94 -8.27
CA ALA A 76 12.83 6.61 -7.14
C ALA A 76 14.23 7.12 -7.51
N LYS A 77 14.65 8.20 -6.87
CA LYS A 77 16.02 8.71 -6.99
C LYS A 77 16.59 9.00 -5.61
N ARG A 78 17.73 8.39 -5.29
CA ARG A 78 18.44 8.66 -4.05
C ARG A 78 19.40 9.83 -4.24
N PHE A 79 19.29 10.79 -3.34
CA PHE A 79 20.26 11.86 -3.16
C PHE A 79 21.03 11.59 -1.87
N GLN A 80 22.36 11.71 -1.91
CA GLN A 80 23.21 11.54 -0.75
C GLN A 80 23.91 12.85 -0.42
N ILE A 81 23.69 13.37 0.77
CA ILE A 81 24.31 14.60 1.28
C ILE A 81 25.04 14.19 2.58
N GLN A 82 26.33 13.92 2.44
CA GLN A 82 27.14 13.37 3.54
C GLN A 82 26.49 12.12 4.16
N ARG A 83 25.97 12.21 5.38
CA ARG A 83 25.35 11.12 6.13
C ARG A 83 23.84 11.05 5.97
N LEU A 84 23.23 12.02 5.27
CA LEU A 84 21.81 12.09 4.99
C LEU A 84 21.51 11.55 3.60
N GLY A 85 20.67 10.52 3.52
CA GLY A 85 20.04 10.07 2.29
C GLY A 85 18.62 10.63 2.18
N ILE A 86 18.25 11.10 0.98
CA ILE A 86 16.89 11.55 0.67
C ILE A 86 16.44 10.81 -0.57
N THR A 87 15.34 10.10 -0.48
CA THR A 87 14.84 9.28 -1.58
C THR A 87 13.37 9.60 -1.88
N PRO A 88 13.10 10.58 -2.77
CA PRO A 88 11.77 10.74 -3.35
C PRO A 88 11.44 9.54 -4.24
N MET A 89 10.18 9.14 -4.21
CA MET A 89 9.58 8.06 -4.99
C MET A 89 8.19 8.47 -5.45
N ILE A 90 7.86 8.13 -6.68
CA ILE A 90 6.49 8.18 -7.20
C ILE A 90 6.13 6.81 -7.74
N GLY A 91 4.87 6.46 -7.67
CA GLY A 91 4.42 5.19 -8.19
C GLY A 91 2.90 5.12 -8.35
N VAL A 92 2.49 4.00 -8.91
CA VAL A 92 1.09 3.65 -9.09
C VAL A 92 0.90 2.18 -8.73
N THR A 93 -0.19 1.92 -8.02
CA THR A 93 -0.64 0.56 -7.69
C THR A 93 -1.97 0.31 -8.39
N TRP A 94 -2.02 -0.70 -9.24
CA TRP A 94 -3.26 -1.28 -9.73
C TRP A 94 -3.75 -2.34 -8.75
N SER A 95 -5.03 -2.31 -8.41
CA SER A 95 -5.73 -3.32 -7.62
C SER A 95 -6.81 -3.99 -8.44
N SER A 96 -6.94 -5.31 -8.33
CA SER A 96 -7.99 -6.07 -9.00
C SER A 96 -9.37 -5.77 -8.41
N SER A 97 -10.42 -6.06 -9.18
CA SER A 97 -11.80 -5.96 -8.72
C SER A 97 -12.04 -6.80 -7.45
N ASN A 98 -11.57 -8.05 -7.41
CA ASN A 98 -11.70 -8.89 -6.22
C ASN A 98 -11.16 -8.22 -4.96
N PHE A 99 -9.97 -7.55 -5.07
CA PHE A 99 -9.40 -6.82 -3.95
C PHE A 99 -10.28 -5.64 -3.54
N ASN A 100 -10.67 -4.82 -4.52
CA ASN A 100 -11.44 -3.62 -4.25
C ASN A 100 -12.85 -3.95 -3.73
N ASP A 101 -13.51 -4.93 -4.35
CA ASP A 101 -14.86 -5.33 -3.96
C ASP A 101 -14.91 -5.93 -2.55
N TYR A 102 -13.92 -6.75 -2.19
CA TYR A 102 -13.82 -7.27 -0.83
C TYR A 102 -13.66 -6.16 0.22
N TYR A 103 -12.77 -5.18 0.00
CA TYR A 103 -12.48 -4.16 1.01
C TYR A 103 -13.38 -2.93 0.95
N TYR A 104 -14.03 -2.67 -0.19
CA TYR A 104 -14.76 -1.43 -0.43
C TYR A 104 -16.13 -1.64 -1.08
N GLY A 105 -16.49 -2.87 -1.42
CA GLY A 105 -17.80 -3.22 -1.94
C GLY A 105 -18.86 -3.26 -0.85
N ILE A 106 -20.11 -3.10 -1.27
CA ILE A 106 -21.31 -3.24 -0.44
C ILE A 106 -22.26 -4.17 -1.17
N SER A 107 -22.44 -5.38 -0.66
CA SER A 107 -23.33 -6.38 -1.24
C SER A 107 -24.81 -5.99 -1.12
N ALA A 108 -25.67 -6.60 -1.94
CA ALA A 108 -27.12 -6.39 -1.85
C ALA A 108 -27.70 -6.70 -0.48
N ALA A 109 -27.14 -7.68 0.24
CA ALA A 109 -27.55 -8.03 1.60
C ALA A 109 -27.14 -6.95 2.62
N GLU A 110 -25.93 -6.41 2.50
CA GLU A 110 -25.44 -5.30 3.31
C GLU A 110 -26.23 -4.02 3.03
N SER A 111 -26.50 -3.72 1.76
CA SER A 111 -27.33 -2.59 1.34
C SER A 111 -28.71 -2.65 1.96
N ALA A 112 -29.38 -3.82 1.88
CA ALA A 112 -30.72 -4.00 2.41
C ALA A 112 -30.82 -3.79 3.93
N ARG A 113 -29.78 -4.12 4.71
CA ARG A 113 -29.77 -3.98 6.16
C ARG A 113 -29.22 -2.63 6.64
N SER A 114 -28.25 -2.06 5.93
CA SER A 114 -27.60 -0.79 6.31
C SER A 114 -28.31 0.44 5.75
N GLY A 115 -29.01 0.30 4.62
CA GLY A 115 -29.56 1.41 3.85
C GLY A 115 -28.50 2.22 3.06
N LEU A 116 -27.26 1.73 3.00
CA LEU A 116 -26.25 2.23 2.08
C LEU A 116 -26.56 1.73 0.66
N GLU A 117 -26.10 2.45 -0.35
CA GLU A 117 -26.23 2.02 -1.74
C GLU A 117 -25.34 0.79 -2.00
N GLU A 118 -25.88 -0.20 -2.74
CA GLU A 118 -25.09 -1.33 -3.22
C GLU A 118 -23.94 -0.84 -4.08
N TYR A 119 -22.74 -1.36 -3.85
CA TYR A 119 -21.53 -0.91 -4.51
C TYR A 119 -20.65 -2.09 -4.90
N GLU A 120 -20.42 -2.29 -6.18
CA GLU A 120 -19.49 -3.25 -6.74
C GLU A 120 -18.24 -2.50 -7.19
N ALA A 121 -17.13 -2.68 -6.49
CA ALA A 121 -15.89 -1.96 -6.77
C ALA A 121 -15.05 -2.70 -7.82
N ASP A 122 -14.91 -2.12 -9.01
CA ASP A 122 -14.06 -2.67 -10.08
C ASP A 122 -12.55 -2.39 -9.80
N SER A 123 -11.71 -2.83 -10.71
CA SER A 123 -10.28 -2.60 -10.64
C SER A 123 -9.94 -1.11 -10.73
N SER A 124 -8.90 -0.67 -10.02
CA SER A 124 -8.54 0.75 -9.98
C SER A 124 -7.04 1.00 -9.88
N LEU A 125 -6.66 2.26 -10.12
CA LEU A 125 -5.29 2.76 -10.02
C LEU A 125 -5.20 3.77 -8.88
N THR A 126 -4.36 3.46 -7.89
CA THR A 126 -3.99 4.38 -6.80
C THR A 126 -2.61 4.96 -7.08
N HIS A 127 -2.52 6.28 -7.19
CA HIS A 127 -1.26 7.00 -7.38
C HIS A 127 -0.66 7.38 -6.03
N TYR A 128 0.67 7.35 -5.91
CA TYR A 128 1.30 7.77 -4.68
C TYR A 128 2.63 8.49 -4.89
N ALA A 129 2.96 9.33 -3.91
CA ALA A 129 4.29 9.87 -3.73
C ALA A 129 4.78 9.52 -2.33
N ARG A 130 6.07 9.22 -2.20
CA ARG A 130 6.74 8.87 -0.95
C ARG A 130 8.07 9.60 -0.86
N MET A 131 8.43 9.98 0.35
CA MET A 131 9.73 10.54 0.68
C MET A 131 10.35 9.75 1.81
N VAL A 132 11.56 9.23 1.60
CA VAL A 132 12.33 8.55 2.65
C VAL A 132 13.56 9.38 2.96
N PHE A 133 13.78 9.62 4.25
CA PHE A 133 14.97 10.21 4.81
C PHE A 133 15.70 9.15 5.63
N ASP A 134 16.97 8.94 5.39
CA ASP A 134 17.82 8.08 6.21
C ASP A 134 19.07 8.83 6.64
N TYR A 135 19.44 8.68 7.91
CA TYR A 135 20.61 9.31 8.48
C TYR A 135 21.48 8.29 9.19
N SER A 136 22.77 8.24 8.80
CA SER A 136 23.76 7.35 9.40
C SER A 136 24.57 8.13 10.44
N PHE A 137 24.40 7.81 11.73
CA PHE A 137 25.21 8.40 12.81
C PHE A 137 26.66 7.91 12.76
N ASN A 138 26.82 6.62 12.46
CA ASN A 138 28.10 5.93 12.29
C ASN A 138 27.90 4.67 11.42
N ASP A 139 28.92 3.81 11.33
CA ASP A 139 28.88 2.58 10.51
C ASP A 139 27.91 1.52 11.05
N HIS A 140 27.50 1.65 12.31
CA HIS A 140 26.64 0.70 13.02
C HIS A 140 25.20 1.19 13.16
N LEU A 141 24.98 2.49 13.35
CA LEU A 141 23.67 3.06 13.70
C LEU A 141 23.17 4.00 12.61
N SER A 142 21.97 3.72 12.14
CA SER A 142 21.20 4.64 11.28
C SER A 142 19.73 4.64 11.67
N ILE A 143 19.06 5.75 11.36
CA ILE A 143 17.61 5.90 11.45
C ILE A 143 17.05 6.17 10.05
N TRP A 144 15.79 5.84 9.87
CA TRP A 144 15.05 6.28 8.70
C TRP A 144 13.65 6.75 9.09
N LEU A 145 13.14 7.70 8.31
CA LEU A 145 11.78 8.23 8.40
C LEU A 145 11.19 8.25 7.01
N GLU A 146 9.91 7.94 6.89
CA GLU A 146 9.19 8.08 5.64
C GLU A 146 7.86 8.80 5.82
N GLY A 147 7.47 9.55 4.79
CA GLY A 147 6.14 10.10 4.62
C GLY A 147 5.61 9.73 3.25
N SER A 148 4.32 9.46 3.14
CA SER A 148 3.67 9.16 1.87
C SER A 148 2.30 9.81 1.77
N VAL A 149 1.92 10.14 0.54
CA VAL A 149 0.57 10.54 0.17
C VAL A 149 0.09 9.59 -0.93
N ARG A 150 -1.14 9.10 -0.80
CA ARG A 150 -1.81 8.25 -1.77
C ARG A 150 -3.11 8.90 -2.19
N HIS A 151 -3.33 9.01 -3.49
CA HIS A 151 -4.60 9.40 -4.08
C HIS A 151 -5.31 8.15 -4.59
N LEU A 152 -6.42 7.80 -3.93
CA LEU A 152 -7.18 6.58 -4.20
C LEU A 152 -7.82 6.65 -5.60
N GLY A 153 -7.88 5.51 -6.27
CA GLY A 153 -8.58 5.40 -7.55
C GLY A 153 -10.09 5.58 -7.41
N SER A 154 -10.77 5.84 -8.54
CA SER A 154 -12.21 6.12 -8.56
C SER A 154 -13.02 5.06 -7.84
N GLU A 155 -12.77 3.79 -8.17
CA GLU A 155 -13.52 2.66 -7.61
C GLU A 155 -13.38 2.50 -6.09
N VAL A 156 -12.30 3.01 -5.51
CA VAL A 156 -12.10 3.00 -4.07
C VAL A 156 -12.68 4.26 -3.41
N LYS A 157 -12.38 5.45 -4.00
CA LYS A 157 -12.81 6.72 -3.39
C LYS A 157 -14.33 6.96 -3.49
N ASP A 158 -15.00 6.38 -4.50
CA ASP A 158 -16.43 6.56 -4.73
C ASP A 158 -17.28 5.54 -3.94
N SER A 159 -16.63 4.59 -3.22
CA SER A 159 -17.31 3.68 -2.29
C SER A 159 -17.94 4.44 -1.13
N PRO A 160 -19.18 4.10 -0.74
CA PRO A 160 -19.80 4.65 0.48
C PRO A 160 -19.03 4.36 1.78
N MET A 161 -18.09 3.40 1.77
CA MET A 161 -17.21 3.08 2.91
C MET A 161 -16.00 4.01 3.02
N VAL A 162 -15.79 4.93 2.09
CA VAL A 162 -14.57 5.76 2.00
C VAL A 162 -14.94 7.23 2.08
N GLU A 163 -14.49 7.90 3.13
CA GLU A 163 -14.74 9.34 3.34
C GLU A 163 -13.73 10.22 2.57
N ASP A 164 -12.45 9.81 2.56
CA ASP A 164 -11.37 10.60 2.00
C ASP A 164 -10.70 9.94 0.80
N SER A 165 -10.52 10.70 -0.27
CA SER A 165 -9.82 10.24 -1.48
C SER A 165 -8.29 10.26 -1.35
N VAL A 166 -7.76 10.85 -0.27
CA VAL A 166 -6.33 10.99 -0.01
C VAL A 166 -5.97 10.34 1.32
N ARG A 167 -4.98 9.46 1.30
CA ARG A 167 -4.44 8.84 2.51
C ARG A 167 -3.00 9.27 2.74
N LEU A 168 -2.71 9.67 3.99
CA LEU A 168 -1.35 9.98 4.44
C LEU A 168 -0.79 8.78 5.21
N GLY A 169 0.50 8.51 5.02
CA GLY A 169 1.21 7.47 5.75
C GLY A 169 2.54 7.99 6.27
N PHE A 170 2.90 7.56 7.47
CA PHE A 170 4.18 7.87 8.10
C PHE A 170 4.79 6.59 8.66
N GLY A 171 6.10 6.50 8.60
CA GLY A 171 6.85 5.37 9.12
C GLY A 171 8.24 5.80 9.56
N GLY A 172 8.88 4.96 10.34
CA GLY A 172 10.25 5.19 10.77
C GLY A 172 10.83 3.99 11.50
N GLY A 173 12.14 3.97 11.59
CA GLY A 173 12.81 2.89 12.27
C GLY A 173 14.30 3.16 12.50
N VAL A 174 14.90 2.27 13.25
CA VAL A 174 16.32 2.27 13.61
C VAL A 174 16.95 1.01 13.04
N ASN A 175 18.08 1.16 12.40
CA ASN A 175 18.90 0.03 11.94
C ASN A 175 20.20 0.00 12.77
N TRP A 176 20.48 -1.18 13.33
CA TRP A 176 21.75 -1.48 13.96
C TRP A 176 22.46 -2.57 13.18
N ARG A 177 23.73 -2.32 12.85
CA ARG A 177 24.61 -3.28 12.14
C ARG A 177 25.73 -3.72 13.08
N PHE A 178 25.88 -5.00 13.26
CA PHE A 178 26.94 -5.61 14.05
C PHE A 178 28.24 -5.71 13.27
#